data_50fa8a641f1fa2e2fe08a7bc0e91d517
#
_entry.id   50fa8a641f1fa2e2fe08a7bc0e91d517
#
_cell.length_a   1.000
_cell.length_b   1.000
_cell.length_c   1.000
_cell.angle_alpha   90.00
_cell.angle_beta   90.00
_cell.angle_gamma   90.00
#
_symmetry.space_group_name_H-M   'P 1'
#
loop_
_entity.id
_entity.type
_entity.pdbx_description
1 polymer ?
#
loop_
_entity_poly.entity_id
_entity_poly.type
_entity_poly.pdbx_seq_one_letter_code
_entity_poly.pdbx_strand_id
1 'polypeptide(L)'
;MNKAPKIYADWVKVFDILKSGEDDEAILSLMKEGTIVWQSGVAERFLKRLVEAVNFRLNKATDNFQKSRQTDENEIIQSLMQLRRELQFILKVVDINTIPVKEKTELRNMIINQSNSIQESLEKSAESDRTGKLSSIIKNNKVTIQ
;
A
#
# COMPACT_ATOMS: atom_id res chain seq x y z
N MET A 1 10.80 13.17 -13.05
CA MET A 1 10.31 12.46 -14.24
C MET A 1 9.02 13.13 -14.70
N ASN A 2 9.01 13.68 -15.92
CA ASN A 2 7.89 14.51 -16.39
C ASN A 2 7.05 13.84 -17.49
N LYS A 3 7.42 12.66 -17.94
CA LYS A 3 6.71 11.94 -19.00
C LYS A 3 6.09 10.65 -18.49
N ALA A 4 4.88 10.37 -18.94
CA ALA A 4 4.21 9.12 -18.64
C ALA A 4 5.04 7.92 -19.14
N PRO A 5 5.14 6.85 -18.36
CA PRO A 5 5.90 5.66 -18.74
C PRO A 5 5.25 4.95 -19.93
N LYS A 6 6.04 4.46 -20.87
CA LYS A 6 5.57 3.79 -22.08
C LYS A 6 6.21 2.43 -22.30
N ILE A 7 7.42 2.22 -21.79
CA ILE A 7 8.16 0.95 -21.91
C ILE A 7 8.52 0.46 -20.52
N TYR A 8 8.90 -0.80 -20.42
CA TYR A 8 9.23 -1.42 -19.13
C TYR A 8 10.32 -0.67 -18.36
N ALA A 9 11.36 -0.20 -19.05
CA ALA A 9 12.43 0.57 -18.40
C ALA A 9 11.92 1.84 -17.71
N ASP A 10 10.94 2.52 -18.32
CA ASP A 10 10.29 3.70 -17.71
C ASP A 10 9.52 3.31 -16.46
N TRP A 11 8.81 2.19 -16.51
CA TRP A 11 8.03 1.70 -15.38
C TRP A 11 8.92 1.29 -14.21
N VAL A 12 10.09 0.75 -14.45
CA VAL A 12 11.06 0.44 -13.38
C VAL A 12 11.41 1.71 -12.61
N LYS A 13 11.67 2.81 -13.32
CA LYS A 13 11.96 4.11 -12.69
C LYS A 13 10.77 4.63 -11.89
N VAL A 14 9.56 4.49 -12.45
CA VAL A 14 8.33 4.89 -11.78
C VAL A 14 8.14 4.08 -10.48
N PHE A 15 8.36 2.78 -10.52
CA PHE A 15 8.24 1.93 -9.33
C PHE A 15 9.28 2.28 -8.26
N ASP A 16 10.49 2.66 -8.65
CA ASP A 16 11.51 3.12 -7.70
C ASP A 16 11.08 4.42 -7.00
N ILE A 17 10.49 5.35 -7.74
CA ILE A 17 9.96 6.60 -7.18
C ILE A 17 8.75 6.31 -6.28
N LEU A 18 7.84 5.42 -6.72
CA LEU A 18 6.70 4.97 -5.91
C LEU A 18 7.17 4.42 -4.57
N LYS A 19 8.20 3.60 -4.59
CA LYS A 19 8.81 3.00 -3.41
C LYS A 19 9.34 4.05 -2.43
N SER A 20 9.92 5.14 -2.95
CA SER A 20 10.48 6.21 -2.13
C SER A 20 9.42 7.03 -1.39
N GLY A 21 8.21 7.13 -1.95
CA GLY A 21 7.12 7.91 -1.36
C GLY A 21 7.31 9.42 -1.42
N GLU A 22 8.24 9.93 -2.24
CA GLU A 22 8.59 11.36 -2.27
C GLU A 22 7.48 12.25 -2.83
N ASP A 23 6.75 11.79 -3.85
CA ASP A 23 5.68 12.58 -4.48
C ASP A 23 4.60 11.66 -5.01
N ASP A 24 3.71 11.23 -4.12
CA ASP A 24 2.67 10.25 -4.44
C ASP A 24 1.66 10.77 -5.47
N GLU A 25 1.27 12.04 -5.39
CA GLU A 25 0.31 12.61 -6.35
C GLU A 25 0.88 12.64 -7.77
N ALA A 26 2.11 13.11 -7.92
CA ALA A 26 2.77 13.19 -9.22
C ALA A 26 3.00 11.80 -9.81
N ILE A 27 3.47 10.86 -9.00
CA ILE A 27 3.75 9.50 -9.48
C ILE A 27 2.47 8.77 -9.87
N LEU A 28 1.39 8.93 -9.11
CA LEU A 28 0.09 8.33 -9.45
C LEU A 28 -0.45 8.90 -10.76
N SER A 29 -0.33 10.21 -10.98
CA SER A 29 -0.73 10.85 -12.24
C SER A 29 0.04 10.29 -13.43
N LEU A 30 1.36 10.12 -13.30
CA LEU A 30 2.18 9.52 -14.35
C LEU A 30 1.78 8.07 -14.62
N MET A 31 1.47 7.29 -13.59
CA MET A 31 1.05 5.91 -13.73
C MET A 31 -0.30 5.81 -14.44
N LYS A 32 -1.24 6.70 -14.13
CA LYS A 32 -2.57 6.72 -14.77
C LYS A 32 -2.49 7.02 -16.26
N GLU A 33 -1.55 7.86 -16.68
CA GLU A 33 -1.33 8.20 -18.08
C GLU A 33 -0.40 7.23 -18.78
N GLY A 34 0.24 6.34 -18.03
CA GLY A 34 1.21 5.39 -18.56
C GLY A 34 0.59 4.30 -19.41
N THR A 35 1.40 3.76 -20.30
CA THR A 35 1.04 2.63 -21.14
C THR A 35 2.19 1.62 -21.18
N ILE A 36 1.87 0.39 -21.54
CA ILE A 36 2.86 -0.65 -21.82
C ILE A 36 2.20 -1.71 -22.67
N VAL A 37 2.97 -2.35 -23.56
CA VAL A 37 2.48 -3.50 -24.32
C VAL A 37 2.45 -4.69 -23.36
N TRP A 38 1.23 -5.19 -23.09
CA TRP A 38 1.00 -6.24 -22.11
C TRP A 38 1.26 -7.61 -22.75
N GLN A 39 2.52 -8.01 -22.75
CA GLN A 39 2.96 -9.33 -23.26
C GLN A 39 3.40 -10.20 -22.09
N SER A 40 3.36 -11.53 -22.28
CA SER A 40 3.61 -12.51 -21.23
C SER A 40 4.85 -12.21 -20.36
N GLY A 41 6.04 -12.13 -20.94
CA GLY A 41 7.25 -11.90 -20.17
C GLY A 41 7.32 -10.52 -19.48
N VAL A 42 6.74 -9.50 -20.13
CA VAL A 42 6.68 -8.14 -19.60
C VAL A 42 5.67 -8.05 -18.46
N ALA A 43 4.50 -8.67 -18.64
CA ALA A 43 3.44 -8.67 -17.64
C ALA A 43 3.94 -9.23 -16.30
N GLU A 44 4.62 -10.35 -16.33
CA GLU A 44 5.15 -11.00 -15.11
C GLU A 44 6.15 -10.10 -14.38
N ARG A 45 7.08 -9.48 -15.11
CA ARG A 45 8.07 -8.58 -14.52
C ARG A 45 7.44 -7.31 -13.97
N PHE A 46 6.49 -6.75 -14.70
CA PHE A 46 5.75 -5.56 -14.29
C PHE A 46 5.02 -5.80 -12.98
N LEU A 47 4.23 -6.87 -12.91
CA LEU A 47 3.48 -7.22 -11.71
C LEU A 47 4.38 -7.52 -10.53
N LYS A 48 5.48 -8.23 -10.76
CA LYS A 48 6.45 -8.53 -9.70
C LYS A 48 7.03 -7.26 -9.10
N ARG A 49 7.47 -6.31 -9.94
CA ARG A 49 8.02 -5.03 -9.49
C ARG A 49 6.99 -4.19 -8.75
N LEU A 50 5.77 -4.16 -9.26
CA LEU A 50 4.67 -3.43 -8.62
C LEU A 50 4.39 -3.99 -7.22
N VAL A 51 4.27 -5.31 -7.10
CA VAL A 51 4.02 -5.99 -5.82
C VAL A 51 5.17 -5.75 -4.84
N GLU A 52 6.42 -5.80 -5.30
CA GLU A 52 7.58 -5.49 -4.46
C GLU A 52 7.52 -4.07 -3.91
N ALA A 53 7.19 -3.09 -4.75
CA ALA A 53 7.07 -1.69 -4.33
C ALA A 53 5.94 -1.50 -3.31
N VAL A 54 4.79 -2.12 -3.56
CA VAL A 54 3.63 -2.08 -2.66
C VAL A 54 3.98 -2.70 -1.31
N ASN A 55 4.58 -3.88 -1.31
CA ASN A 55 4.96 -4.57 -0.06
C ASN A 55 6.00 -3.79 0.73
N PHE A 56 6.96 -3.17 0.05
CA PHE A 56 7.95 -2.32 0.71
C PHE A 56 7.27 -1.17 1.45
N ARG A 57 6.31 -0.50 0.81
CA ARG A 57 5.58 0.61 1.42
C ARG A 57 4.73 0.16 2.60
N LEU A 58 4.03 -0.97 2.47
CA LEU A 58 3.21 -1.53 3.55
C LEU A 58 4.05 -1.91 4.76
N ASN A 59 5.19 -2.56 4.54
CA ASN A 59 6.09 -2.94 5.62
C ASN A 59 6.62 -1.71 6.36
N LYS A 60 6.97 -0.66 5.62
CA LYS A 60 7.44 0.59 6.22
C LYS A 60 6.36 1.25 7.07
N ALA A 61 5.11 1.30 6.58
CA ALA A 61 3.98 1.87 7.32
C ALA A 61 3.68 1.06 8.58
N THR A 62 3.74 -0.27 8.49
CA THR A 62 3.52 -1.16 9.63
C THR A 62 4.61 -0.99 10.69
N ASP A 63 5.87 -0.87 10.26
CA ASP A 63 6.99 -0.60 11.16
C ASP A 63 6.84 0.74 11.88
N ASN A 64 6.37 1.77 11.19
CA ASN A 64 6.10 3.07 11.78
C ASN A 64 5.03 2.98 12.87
N PHE A 65 3.98 2.17 12.64
CA PHE A 65 2.98 1.92 13.67
C PHE A 65 3.59 1.23 14.89
N GLN A 66 4.42 0.21 14.68
CA GLN A 66 5.07 -0.50 15.79
C GLN A 66 5.92 0.42 16.66
N LYS A 67 6.58 1.40 16.06
CA LYS A 67 7.35 2.41 16.79
C LYS A 67 6.47 3.36 17.59
N SER A 68 5.24 3.63 17.13
CA SER A 68 4.32 4.57 17.79
C SER A 68 3.54 3.94 18.95
N ARG A 69 3.57 2.62 19.09
CA ARG A 69 2.76 1.89 20.10
C ARG A 69 3.04 2.30 21.54
N GLN A 70 4.24 2.82 21.83
CA GLN A 70 4.65 3.19 23.17
C GLN A 70 4.53 4.70 23.42
N THR A 71 3.89 5.41 22.51
CA THR A 71 3.67 6.85 22.60
C THR A 71 2.25 7.17 23.06
N ASP A 72 1.82 8.41 22.99
CA ASP A 72 0.47 8.77 23.41
C ASP A 72 -0.62 8.27 22.43
N GLU A 73 -1.86 8.29 22.92
CA GLU A 73 -3.03 7.82 22.19
C GLU A 73 -3.20 8.52 20.83
N ASN A 74 -2.97 9.84 20.78
CA ASN A 74 -3.13 10.61 19.55
C ASN A 74 -2.13 10.16 18.48
N GLU A 75 -0.90 9.89 18.85
CA GLU A 75 0.12 9.40 17.91
C GLU A 75 -0.21 8.01 17.40
N ILE A 76 -0.75 7.16 18.25
CA ILE A 76 -1.21 5.81 17.85
C ILE A 76 -2.35 5.93 16.82
N ILE A 77 -3.33 6.77 17.09
CA ILE A 77 -4.46 7.00 16.17
C ILE A 77 -3.96 7.55 14.83
N GLN A 78 -3.05 8.53 14.86
CA GLN A 78 -2.50 9.10 13.62
C GLN A 78 -1.72 8.06 12.81
N SER A 79 -0.98 7.17 13.46
CA SER A 79 -0.25 6.09 12.79
C SER A 79 -1.20 5.10 12.13
N LEU A 80 -2.31 4.77 12.79
CA LEU A 80 -3.36 3.91 12.20
C LEU A 80 -4.00 4.58 10.99
N MET A 81 -4.29 5.87 11.09
CA MET A 81 -4.86 6.64 9.97
C MET A 81 -3.90 6.72 8.78
N GLN A 82 -2.60 6.87 9.04
CA GLN A 82 -1.58 6.87 7.99
C GLN A 82 -1.49 5.51 7.31
N LEU A 83 -1.53 4.42 8.07
CA LEU A 83 -1.53 3.07 7.52
C LEU A 83 -2.75 2.84 6.64
N ARG A 84 -3.92 3.29 7.08
CA ARG A 84 -5.16 3.20 6.30
C ARG A 84 -5.05 4.00 4.99
N ARG A 85 -4.54 5.22 5.05
CA ARG A 85 -4.33 6.05 3.85
C ARG A 85 -3.35 5.41 2.88
N GLU A 86 -2.30 4.78 3.41
CA GLU A 86 -1.34 4.03 2.60
C GLU A 86 -2.03 2.90 1.83
N LEU A 87 -2.86 2.13 2.50
CA LEU A 87 -3.64 1.06 1.87
C LEU A 87 -4.60 1.61 0.81
N GLN A 88 -5.26 2.73 1.09
CA GLN A 88 -6.15 3.39 0.12
C GLN A 88 -5.38 3.90 -1.10
N PHE A 89 -4.20 4.46 -0.90
CA PHE A 89 -3.33 4.90 -1.99
C PHE A 89 -2.89 3.73 -2.87
N ILE A 90 -2.51 2.61 -2.25
CA ILE A 90 -2.10 1.40 -2.96
C ILE A 90 -3.25 0.86 -3.83
N LEU A 91 -4.49 0.92 -3.36
CA LEU A 91 -5.65 0.55 -4.18
C LEU A 91 -5.75 1.40 -5.46
N LYS A 92 -5.45 2.68 -5.36
CA LYS A 92 -5.43 3.55 -6.54
C LYS A 92 -4.29 3.19 -7.50
N VAL A 93 -3.15 2.81 -6.95
CA VAL A 93 -1.97 2.41 -7.73
C VAL A 93 -2.26 1.15 -8.56
N VAL A 94 -2.93 0.16 -7.98
CA VAL A 94 -3.23 -1.10 -8.69
C VAL A 94 -4.43 -0.98 -9.64
N ASP A 95 -5.14 0.14 -9.61
CA ASP A 95 -6.31 0.38 -10.46
C ASP A 95 -5.98 1.17 -11.74
N ILE A 96 -4.72 1.24 -12.13
CA ILE A 96 -4.31 1.96 -13.33
C ILE A 96 -4.74 1.22 -14.61
N ASN A 97 -4.99 2.02 -15.66
CA ASN A 97 -5.60 1.49 -16.89
C ASN A 97 -4.74 0.49 -17.65
N THR A 98 -3.42 0.59 -17.55
CA THR A 98 -2.52 -0.33 -18.25
C THR A 98 -2.58 -1.77 -17.72
N ILE A 99 -3.07 -1.95 -16.49
CA ILE A 99 -3.25 -3.30 -15.92
C ILE A 99 -4.59 -3.86 -16.38
N PRO A 100 -4.63 -5.05 -17.01
CA PRO A 100 -5.89 -5.65 -17.43
C PRO A 100 -6.83 -5.91 -16.25
N VAL A 101 -8.14 -5.92 -16.53
CA VAL A 101 -9.19 -6.06 -15.50
C VAL A 101 -9.01 -7.28 -14.61
N LYS A 102 -8.62 -8.41 -15.19
CA LYS A 102 -8.39 -9.64 -14.42
C LYS A 102 -7.30 -9.46 -13.36
N GLU A 103 -6.17 -8.92 -13.77
CA GLU A 103 -5.02 -8.66 -12.88
C GLU A 103 -5.34 -7.58 -11.87
N LYS A 104 -6.07 -6.54 -12.26
CA LYS A 104 -6.56 -5.53 -11.31
C LYS A 104 -7.37 -6.14 -10.19
N THR A 105 -8.32 -7.02 -10.54
CA THR A 105 -9.19 -7.67 -9.56
C THR A 105 -8.38 -8.52 -8.59
N GLU A 106 -7.42 -9.28 -9.10
CA GLU A 106 -6.54 -10.11 -8.28
C GLU A 106 -5.68 -9.25 -7.32
N LEU A 107 -5.09 -8.17 -7.84
CA LEU A 107 -4.29 -7.23 -7.03
C LEU A 107 -5.14 -6.54 -5.97
N ARG A 108 -6.32 -6.07 -6.35
CA ARG A 108 -7.25 -5.43 -5.42
C ARG A 108 -7.62 -6.38 -4.28
N ASN A 109 -7.99 -7.62 -4.61
CA ASN A 109 -8.32 -8.63 -3.61
C ASN A 109 -7.14 -8.94 -2.70
N MET A 110 -5.94 -9.00 -3.25
CA MET A 110 -4.72 -9.18 -2.48
C MET A 110 -4.53 -8.05 -1.44
N ILE A 111 -4.72 -6.81 -1.86
CA ILE A 111 -4.56 -5.64 -0.96
C ILE A 111 -5.64 -5.65 0.11
N ILE A 112 -6.88 -5.94 -0.23
CA ILE A 112 -7.99 -6.04 0.74
C ILE A 112 -7.70 -7.14 1.76
N ASN A 113 -7.24 -8.31 1.31
CA ASN A 113 -6.88 -9.42 2.20
C ASN A 113 -5.71 -9.04 3.10
N GLN A 114 -4.71 -8.33 2.57
CA GLN A 114 -3.60 -7.83 3.39
C GLN A 114 -4.06 -6.84 4.45
N SER A 115 -5.01 -5.95 4.12
CA SER A 115 -5.55 -5.01 5.11
C SER A 115 -6.26 -5.75 6.25
N ASN A 116 -7.00 -6.80 5.94
CA ASN A 116 -7.67 -7.64 6.94
C ASN A 116 -6.64 -8.36 7.81
N SER A 117 -5.59 -8.92 7.21
CA SER A 117 -4.52 -9.61 7.94
C SER A 117 -3.75 -8.66 8.86
N ILE A 118 -3.49 -7.44 8.39
CA ILE A 118 -2.84 -6.41 9.19
C ILE A 118 -3.73 -6.06 10.39
N GLN A 119 -5.01 -5.86 10.18
CA GLN A 119 -5.96 -5.55 11.26
C GLN A 119 -5.98 -6.66 12.32
N GLU A 120 -6.08 -7.92 11.90
CA GLU A 120 -6.04 -9.07 12.81
C GLU A 120 -4.73 -9.13 13.59
N SER A 121 -3.61 -8.90 12.93
CA SER A 121 -2.29 -8.87 13.56
C SER A 121 -2.18 -7.77 14.61
N LEU A 122 -2.69 -6.58 14.31
CA LEU A 122 -2.70 -5.44 15.24
C LEU A 122 -3.57 -5.76 16.48
N GLU A 123 -4.76 -6.29 16.25
CA GLU A 123 -5.67 -6.67 17.37
C GLU A 123 -5.05 -7.74 18.24
N LYS A 124 -4.43 -8.75 17.64
CA LYS A 124 -3.77 -9.83 18.36
C LYS A 124 -2.58 -9.32 19.19
N SER A 125 -1.78 -8.43 18.63
CA SER A 125 -0.63 -7.87 19.34
C SER A 125 -1.05 -6.97 20.51
N ALA A 126 -2.26 -6.41 20.45
CA ALA A 126 -2.80 -5.56 21.51
C ALA A 126 -3.38 -6.37 22.69
N GLU A 127 -3.55 -7.67 22.55
CA GLU A 127 -4.06 -8.55 23.63
C GLU A 127 -3.15 -8.55 24.85
N SER A 128 -1.87 -8.24 24.68
CA SER A 128 -0.91 -8.15 25.79
C SER A 128 -1.07 -6.88 26.62
N ASP A 129 -1.84 -5.90 26.15
CA ASP A 129 -2.12 -4.67 26.91
C ASP A 129 -3.20 -4.95 27.96
N ARG A 130 -2.77 -4.95 29.22
CA ARG A 130 -3.64 -5.26 30.37
C ARG A 130 -4.77 -4.25 30.57
N THR A 131 -4.58 -3.01 30.14
CA THR A 131 -5.61 -1.97 30.30
C THR A 131 -6.73 -2.10 29.27
N GLY A 132 -6.53 -2.86 28.20
CA GLY A 132 -7.46 -2.96 27.07
C GLY A 132 -7.54 -1.70 26.23
N LYS A 133 -6.79 -0.67 26.56
CA LYS A 133 -6.83 0.63 25.90
C LYS A 133 -6.34 0.57 24.45
N LEU A 134 -5.20 -0.08 24.22
CA LEU A 134 -4.63 -0.27 22.90
C LEU A 134 -5.57 -1.07 21.99
N SER A 135 -6.15 -2.14 22.50
CA SER A 135 -7.13 -2.96 21.78
C SER A 135 -8.34 -2.11 21.36
N SER A 136 -8.86 -1.29 22.26
CA SER A 136 -9.98 -0.40 21.99
C SER A 136 -9.64 0.63 20.89
N ILE A 137 -8.47 1.24 20.96
CA ILE A 137 -8.00 2.19 19.96
C ILE A 137 -7.94 1.55 18.57
N ILE A 138 -7.36 0.37 18.47
CA ILE A 138 -7.20 -0.37 17.21
C ILE A 138 -8.56 -0.76 16.64
N LYS A 139 -9.49 -1.23 17.47
CA LYS A 139 -10.84 -1.62 17.03
C LYS A 139 -11.68 -0.41 16.58
N ASN A 140 -11.47 0.75 17.18
CA ASN A 140 -12.19 1.97 16.84
C ASN A 140 -11.59 2.71 15.62
N ASN A 141 -10.36 2.39 15.24
CA ASN A 141 -9.64 3.03 14.14
C ASN A 141 -9.11 1.97 13.17
N LYS A 142 -10.00 1.19 12.60
CA LYS A 142 -9.66 0.06 11.73
C LYS A 142 -8.89 0.49 10.49
N VAL A 143 -7.91 -0.30 10.12
CA VAL A 143 -7.13 -0.11 8.88
C VAL A 143 -7.70 -0.91 7.71
N THR A 144 -8.73 -1.73 7.93
CA THR A 144 -9.37 -2.50 6.86
C THR A 144 -10.00 -1.58 5.82
N ILE A 145 -9.87 -1.97 4.56
CA ILE A 145 -10.41 -1.25 3.40
C ILE A 145 -11.28 -2.18 2.58
N GLN A 146 -12.24 -1.60 1.84
CA GLN A 146 -13.13 -2.36 0.95
C GLN A 146 -13.23 -1.72 -0.43
#